data_c2e914713632c70c3b21d1909493a2c0
#
_entry.id   c2e914713632c70c3b21d1909493a2c0
#
_cell.length_a   1.000
_cell.length_b   1.000
_cell.length_c   1.000
_cell.angle_alpha   90.00
_cell.angle_beta   90.00
_cell.angle_gamma   90.00
#
_symmetry.space_group_name_H-M   'P 1'
#
loop_
_entity.id
_entity.type
_entity.pdbx_description
1 polymer ?
#
loop_
_entity_poly.entity_id
_entity_poly.type
_entity_poly.pdbx_seq_one_letter_code
_entity_poly.pdbx_strand_id
1 'polypeptide(L)'
;VITLLPELILEKEMLPDIKRRLFLYLVFCLTFFGLSAVQLIPFMELSQLSIRSEGLTYKQAGTWSMHPFDLVEFFIPDQYGMATDPQKYWKYENWLKTIYMGAASFILAVFYVRFGGQRAKGLLLLFFISVGFALGSNTLFHHFLFDYLPFFNKLRYPVKFIFLAILILSLAAGLGYDYFKKQLEGNDSQNQKKMNSILTLGFLFMIAFGVLSLFNDPIVTYLKGKGWDYPEYNHT
;
A
#
# COMPACT_ATOMS: atom_id res chain seq x y z
N VAL A 1 13.78 -13.93 0.01
CA VAL A 1 14.75 -13.11 0.79
C VAL A 1 14.12 -12.63 2.10
N ILE A 2 12.87 -12.15 2.10
CA ILE A 2 12.18 -11.64 3.31
C ILE A 2 11.75 -12.78 4.25
N THR A 3 11.48 -13.98 3.75
CA THR A 3 11.16 -15.16 4.55
C THR A 3 12.36 -15.75 5.28
N LEU A 4 13.58 -15.48 4.83
CA LEU A 4 14.81 -15.94 5.48
C LEU A 4 15.10 -15.21 6.81
N LEU A 5 14.63 -13.96 6.98
CA LEU A 5 14.87 -13.20 8.19
C LEU A 5 14.19 -13.81 9.45
N PRO A 6 12.91 -14.24 9.42
CA PRO A 6 12.29 -14.87 10.59
C PRO A 6 12.79 -16.30 10.86
N GLU A 7 13.07 -17.08 9.82
CA GLU A 7 13.62 -18.45 9.98
C GLU A 7 15.03 -18.42 10.57
N LEU A 8 15.83 -17.45 10.16
CA LEU A 8 17.14 -17.18 10.72
C LEU A 8 17.11 -16.75 12.21
N ILE A 9 15.99 -16.22 12.70
CA ILE A 9 15.81 -15.76 14.10
C ILE A 9 15.27 -16.88 15.00
N LEU A 10 14.61 -17.92 14.46
CA LEU A 10 13.84 -18.90 15.24
C LEU A 10 14.51 -20.28 15.37
N GLU A 11 15.60 -20.55 14.69
CA GLU A 11 16.32 -21.80 14.88
C GLU A 11 17.17 -21.78 16.16
N LYS A 12 16.91 -22.72 17.05
CA LYS A 12 17.45 -22.84 18.41
C LYS A 12 18.96 -23.11 18.48
N GLU A 13 19.62 -23.32 17.34
CA GLU A 13 21.09 -23.58 17.26
C GLU A 13 21.94 -22.31 17.05
N MET A 14 21.36 -21.13 17.24
CA MET A 14 21.94 -19.88 16.76
C MET A 14 22.54 -18.97 17.82
N LEU A 15 22.75 -19.44 19.03
CA LEU A 15 23.38 -18.68 20.11
C LEU A 15 24.87 -18.27 19.82
N PRO A 16 25.69 -19.07 19.12
CA PRO A 16 27.06 -18.62 18.76
C PRO A 16 27.08 -17.51 17.70
N ASP A 17 26.03 -17.38 16.89
CA ASP A 17 25.99 -16.45 15.74
C ASP A 17 25.43 -15.05 16.03
N ILE A 18 24.91 -14.80 17.24
CA ILE A 18 24.33 -13.48 17.59
C ILE A 18 25.35 -12.35 17.43
N LYS A 19 26.59 -12.55 17.88
CA LYS A 19 27.66 -11.54 17.74
C LYS A 19 27.96 -11.24 16.28
N ARG A 20 28.05 -12.26 15.44
CA ARG A 20 28.28 -12.12 14.00
C ARG A 20 27.12 -11.41 13.31
N ARG A 21 25.89 -11.71 13.70
CA ARG A 21 24.69 -11.04 13.15
C ARG A 21 24.61 -9.60 13.58
N LEU A 22 24.84 -9.31 14.86
CA LEU A 22 24.90 -7.94 15.36
C LEU A 22 26.00 -7.15 14.64
N PHE A 23 27.16 -7.75 14.42
CA PHE A 23 28.21 -7.13 13.63
C PHE A 23 27.78 -6.85 12.19
N LEU A 24 27.14 -7.80 11.50
CA LEU A 24 26.62 -7.61 10.14
C LEU A 24 25.53 -6.53 10.09
N TYR A 25 24.62 -6.49 11.07
CA TYR A 25 23.63 -5.40 11.18
C TYR A 25 24.30 -4.05 11.42
N LEU A 26 25.30 -4.00 12.26
CA LEU A 26 26.07 -2.77 12.50
C LEU A 26 26.75 -2.28 11.21
N VAL A 27 27.45 -3.18 10.50
CA VAL A 27 28.07 -2.87 9.20
C VAL A 27 27.03 -2.40 8.20
N PHE A 28 25.88 -3.10 8.11
CA PHE A 28 24.78 -2.69 7.24
C PHE A 28 24.27 -1.28 7.59
N CYS A 29 24.01 -1.00 8.87
CA CYS A 29 23.56 0.31 9.31
C CYS A 29 24.60 1.40 9.01
N LEU A 30 25.87 1.16 9.32
CA LEU A 30 26.94 2.13 9.04
C LEU A 30 27.08 2.40 7.55
N THR A 31 27.03 1.36 6.73
CA THR A 31 27.08 1.51 5.26
C THR A 31 25.84 2.26 4.74
N PHE A 32 24.66 1.87 5.21
CA PHE A 32 23.40 2.52 4.82
C PHE A 32 23.39 4.00 5.19
N PHE A 33 23.69 4.35 6.44
CA PHE A 33 23.73 5.73 6.87
C PHE A 33 24.88 6.51 6.25
N GLY A 34 26.05 5.87 6.06
CA GLY A 34 27.18 6.50 5.39
C GLY A 34 26.88 6.86 3.93
N LEU A 35 26.27 5.96 3.16
CA LEU A 35 25.85 6.22 1.79
C LEU A 35 24.70 7.22 1.73
N SER A 36 23.75 7.15 2.66
CA SER A 36 22.62 8.05 2.72
C SER A 36 23.02 9.45 3.22
N ALA A 37 24.12 9.60 3.94
CA ALA A 37 24.55 10.88 4.52
C ALA A 37 24.76 11.96 3.47
N VAL A 38 25.21 11.61 2.28
CA VAL A 38 25.39 12.54 1.13
C VAL A 38 24.09 13.27 0.81
N GLN A 39 22.96 12.62 0.98
CA GLN A 39 21.64 13.22 0.74
C GLN A 39 20.96 13.70 2.04
N LEU A 40 21.15 12.97 3.14
CA LEU A 40 20.49 13.29 4.40
C LEU A 40 21.02 14.58 5.03
N ILE A 41 22.34 14.85 4.97
CA ILE A 41 22.92 16.03 5.58
C ILE A 41 22.42 17.31 4.90
N PRO A 42 22.53 17.48 3.56
CA PRO A 42 21.98 18.64 2.89
C PRO A 42 20.45 18.75 3.04
N PHE A 43 19.73 17.62 3.08
CA PHE A 43 18.29 17.61 3.30
C PHE A 43 17.92 18.12 4.70
N MET A 44 18.66 17.75 5.74
CA MET A 44 18.45 18.24 7.11
C MET A 44 18.69 19.74 7.20
N GLU A 45 19.77 20.23 6.61
CA GLU A 45 20.07 21.67 6.55
C GLU A 45 18.99 22.45 5.80
N LEU A 46 18.60 21.98 4.60
CA LEU A 46 17.53 22.59 3.82
C LEU A 46 16.18 22.55 4.57
N SER A 47 15.91 21.48 5.29
CA SER A 47 14.70 21.35 6.10
C SER A 47 14.60 22.39 7.21
N GLN A 48 15.74 22.76 7.83
CA GLN A 48 15.80 23.81 8.85
C GLN A 48 15.53 25.21 8.28
N LEU A 49 15.90 25.44 7.01
CA LEU A 49 15.67 26.70 6.30
C LEU A 49 14.30 26.78 5.60
N SER A 50 13.52 25.72 5.67
CA SER A 50 12.22 25.63 5.01
C SER A 50 11.06 25.92 5.98
N ILE A 51 9.88 26.16 5.43
CA ILE A 51 8.62 26.28 6.20
C ILE A 51 8.33 25.07 7.09
N ARG A 52 9.05 23.94 6.90
CA ARG A 52 8.91 22.72 7.71
C ARG A 52 9.69 22.77 9.01
N SER A 53 10.55 23.76 9.23
CA SER A 53 11.33 23.91 10.46
C SER A 53 10.42 24.03 11.69
N GLU A 54 9.38 24.84 11.58
CA GLU A 54 8.39 25.08 12.64
C GLU A 54 7.29 24.02 12.69
N GLY A 55 7.24 23.10 11.72
CA GLY A 55 6.17 22.14 11.53
C GLY A 55 5.09 22.67 10.57
N LEU A 56 4.37 21.75 9.97
CA LEU A 56 3.25 22.03 9.06
C LEU A 56 1.96 22.14 9.87
N THR A 57 1.02 22.95 9.41
CA THR A 57 -0.35 22.88 9.91
C THR A 57 -0.99 21.53 9.51
N TYR A 58 -2.01 21.08 10.24
CA TYR A 58 -2.73 19.84 9.91
C TYR A 58 -3.21 19.81 8.46
N LYS A 59 -3.73 20.93 7.95
CA LYS A 59 -4.18 21.09 6.57
C LYS A 59 -3.01 20.88 5.57
N GLN A 60 -1.84 21.45 5.86
CA GLN A 60 -0.66 21.32 5.01
C GLN A 60 -0.08 19.90 5.05
N ALA A 61 -0.07 19.25 6.23
CA ALA A 61 0.38 17.87 6.38
C ALA A 61 -0.55 16.90 5.63
N GLY A 62 -1.86 17.13 5.69
CA GLY A 62 -2.89 16.35 5.00
C GLY A 62 -3.02 16.62 3.49
N THR A 63 -2.21 17.54 2.92
CA THR A 63 -2.22 17.79 1.47
C THR A 63 -1.95 16.48 0.71
N TRP A 64 -2.76 16.19 -0.30
CA TRP A 64 -2.70 14.95 -1.09
C TRP A 64 -2.93 13.69 -0.25
N SER A 65 -3.93 13.76 0.60
CA SER A 65 -4.48 12.57 1.24
C SER A 65 -5.29 11.79 0.22
N MET A 66 -5.07 10.48 0.18
CA MET A 66 -5.81 9.58 -0.70
C MET A 66 -7.29 9.54 -0.28
N HIS A 67 -8.20 9.64 -1.24
CA HIS A 67 -9.63 9.48 -0.95
C HIS A 67 -10.00 8.01 -0.81
N PRO A 68 -10.93 7.61 0.08
CA PRO A 68 -11.34 6.22 0.22
C PRO A 68 -11.82 5.55 -1.07
N PHE A 69 -12.45 6.31 -1.98
CA PHE A 69 -12.87 5.79 -3.29
C PHE A 69 -11.70 5.46 -4.22
N ASP A 70 -10.52 6.05 -4.02
CA ASP A 70 -9.33 5.74 -4.82
C ASP A 70 -8.86 4.29 -4.61
N LEU A 71 -9.31 3.63 -3.51
CA LEU A 71 -9.05 2.21 -3.29
C LEU A 71 -9.64 1.30 -4.39
N VAL A 72 -10.63 1.78 -5.12
CA VAL A 72 -11.19 1.06 -6.28
C VAL A 72 -10.15 0.88 -7.37
N GLU A 73 -9.18 1.79 -7.48
CA GLU A 73 -8.10 1.70 -8.46
C GLU A 73 -7.14 0.53 -8.25
N PHE A 74 -7.15 -0.11 -7.09
CA PHE A 74 -6.46 -1.40 -6.93
C PHE A 74 -7.01 -2.47 -7.88
N PHE A 75 -8.27 -2.35 -8.27
CA PHE A 75 -9.02 -3.35 -9.06
C PHE A 75 -9.28 -2.89 -10.50
N ILE A 76 -9.56 -1.61 -10.69
CA ILE A 76 -9.92 -1.02 -11.97
C ILE A 76 -8.93 0.09 -12.27
N PRO A 77 -8.11 -0.04 -13.33
CA PRO A 77 -7.19 1.02 -13.72
C PRO A 77 -7.98 2.24 -14.22
N ASP A 78 -7.45 3.41 -13.94
CA ASP A 78 -7.94 4.70 -14.45
C ASP A 78 -9.46 4.93 -14.23
N GLN A 79 -10.00 4.40 -13.14
CA GLN A 79 -11.44 4.49 -12.82
C GLN A 79 -11.93 5.94 -12.83
N TYR A 80 -11.10 6.87 -12.38
CA TYR A 80 -11.42 8.30 -12.29
C TYR A 80 -10.75 9.13 -13.38
N GLY A 81 -10.18 8.47 -14.38
CA GLY A 81 -9.64 9.07 -15.58
C GLY A 81 -8.16 9.38 -15.55
N MET A 82 -7.64 9.61 -16.76
CA MET A 82 -6.23 9.93 -16.94
C MET A 82 -5.94 11.38 -16.52
N ALA A 83 -4.74 11.61 -16.04
CA ALA A 83 -4.23 12.92 -15.66
C ALA A 83 -4.26 13.99 -16.77
N THR A 84 -4.41 13.57 -18.01
CA THR A 84 -4.50 14.45 -19.19
C THR A 84 -5.92 14.92 -19.49
N ASP A 85 -6.93 14.35 -18.82
CA ASP A 85 -8.32 14.74 -19.01
C ASP A 85 -8.74 15.75 -17.92
N PRO A 86 -8.90 17.05 -18.25
CA PRO A 86 -9.25 18.08 -17.27
C PRO A 86 -10.67 17.93 -16.70
N GLN A 87 -11.50 17.04 -17.24
CA GLN A 87 -12.85 16.77 -16.76
C GLN A 87 -12.93 15.65 -15.74
N LYS A 88 -11.81 14.98 -15.48
CA LYS A 88 -11.75 13.84 -14.57
C LYS A 88 -11.06 14.18 -13.25
N TYR A 89 -11.28 13.32 -12.26
CA TYR A 89 -11.02 13.48 -10.83
C TYR A 89 -9.63 14.01 -10.43
N TRP A 90 -8.56 13.61 -11.14
CA TRP A 90 -7.18 14.01 -10.86
C TRP A 90 -6.81 15.39 -11.48
N LYS A 91 -7.65 16.37 -11.30
CA LYS A 91 -7.53 17.69 -11.95
C LYS A 91 -6.21 18.41 -11.70
N TYR A 92 -5.51 18.10 -10.61
CA TYR A 92 -4.30 18.84 -10.21
C TYR A 92 -3.12 17.94 -9.76
N GLU A 93 -3.26 16.62 -9.70
CA GLU A 93 -2.29 15.76 -9.02
C GLU A 93 -1.93 14.51 -9.80
N ASN A 94 -0.86 14.63 -10.56
CA ASN A 94 -0.37 13.58 -11.46
C ASN A 94 0.61 12.59 -10.80
N TRP A 95 0.78 12.62 -9.48
CA TRP A 95 1.84 11.86 -8.81
C TRP A 95 1.53 10.37 -8.68
N LEU A 96 0.27 10.01 -8.50
CA LEU A 96 -0.20 8.63 -8.43
C LEU A 96 -1.23 8.39 -9.53
N LYS A 97 -0.75 8.09 -10.71
CA LYS A 97 -1.62 7.86 -11.88
C LYS A 97 -2.34 6.53 -11.83
N THR A 98 -1.77 5.54 -11.18
CA THR A 98 -2.39 4.23 -11.03
C THR A 98 -1.77 3.47 -9.86
N ILE A 99 -2.61 2.81 -9.07
CA ILE A 99 -2.24 1.84 -8.05
C ILE A 99 -2.64 0.41 -8.47
N TYR A 100 -3.08 0.26 -9.71
CA TYR A 100 -3.51 -1.00 -10.26
C TYR A 100 -2.37 -2.00 -10.38
N MET A 101 -2.56 -3.18 -9.80
CA MET A 101 -1.56 -4.25 -9.80
C MET A 101 -1.93 -5.45 -10.66
N GLY A 102 -3.09 -5.42 -11.26
CA GLY A 102 -3.65 -6.55 -11.97
C GLY A 102 -4.49 -7.46 -11.06
N ALA A 103 -5.64 -7.86 -11.56
CA ALA A 103 -6.59 -8.68 -10.82
C ALA A 103 -6.00 -10.05 -10.42
N ALA A 104 -5.13 -10.63 -11.27
CA ALA A 104 -4.45 -11.89 -10.97
C ALA A 104 -3.55 -11.78 -9.74
N SER A 105 -2.79 -10.69 -9.62
CA SER A 105 -1.93 -10.44 -8.45
C SER A 105 -2.75 -10.32 -7.17
N PHE A 106 -3.91 -9.67 -7.25
CA PHE A 106 -4.79 -9.54 -6.10
C PHE A 106 -5.37 -10.90 -5.66
N ILE A 107 -5.81 -11.74 -6.60
CA ILE A 107 -6.30 -13.09 -6.30
C ILE A 107 -5.21 -13.92 -5.62
N LEU A 108 -3.98 -13.85 -6.12
CA LEU A 108 -2.84 -14.55 -5.51
C LEU A 108 -2.53 -14.03 -4.10
N ALA A 109 -2.62 -12.72 -3.88
CA ALA A 109 -2.47 -12.15 -2.54
C ALA A 109 -3.56 -12.66 -1.57
N VAL A 110 -4.82 -12.77 -2.03
CA VAL A 110 -5.91 -13.37 -1.24
C VAL A 110 -5.61 -14.83 -0.92
N PHE A 111 -5.03 -15.58 -1.85
CA PHE A 111 -4.54 -16.94 -1.59
C PHE A 111 -3.55 -16.96 -0.44
N TYR A 112 -2.57 -16.09 -0.46
CA TYR A 112 -1.60 -16.00 0.63
C TYR A 112 -2.26 -15.67 1.97
N VAL A 113 -3.17 -14.68 1.98
CA VAL A 113 -3.89 -14.31 3.21
C VAL A 113 -4.67 -15.51 3.76
N ARG A 114 -5.26 -16.33 2.88
CA ARG A 114 -6.06 -17.48 3.28
C ARG A 114 -5.24 -18.65 3.81
N PHE A 115 -4.07 -18.90 3.24
CA PHE A 115 -3.27 -20.10 3.51
C PHE A 115 -1.93 -19.85 4.20
N GLY A 116 -1.44 -18.62 4.22
CA GLY A 116 -0.10 -18.24 4.71
C GLY A 116 0.04 -18.15 6.24
N GLY A 117 -1.03 -18.42 7.01
CA GLY A 117 -0.99 -18.47 8.47
C GLY A 117 -0.67 -17.13 9.13
N GLN A 118 0.13 -17.14 10.19
CA GLN A 118 0.44 -15.93 10.97
C GLN A 118 1.27 -14.91 10.20
N ARG A 119 2.14 -15.35 9.27
CA ARG A 119 2.93 -14.46 8.42
C ARG A 119 2.04 -13.63 7.49
N ALA A 120 1.00 -14.26 6.94
CA ALA A 120 0.03 -13.57 6.10
C ALA A 120 -0.76 -12.51 6.88
N LYS A 121 -1.13 -12.80 8.14
CA LYS A 121 -1.80 -11.83 9.01
C LYS A 121 -0.90 -10.62 9.30
N GLY A 122 0.41 -10.82 9.49
CA GLY A 122 1.37 -9.74 9.66
C GLY A 122 1.45 -8.83 8.42
N LEU A 123 1.54 -9.40 7.22
CA LEU A 123 1.53 -8.62 5.98
C LEU A 123 0.20 -7.90 5.77
N LEU A 124 -0.92 -8.54 6.08
CA LEU A 124 -2.25 -7.92 6.00
C LEU A 124 -2.37 -6.72 6.95
N LEU A 125 -1.88 -6.85 8.18
CA LEU A 125 -1.83 -5.74 9.13
C LEU A 125 -1.00 -4.58 8.60
N LEU A 126 0.21 -4.86 8.08
CA LEU A 126 1.07 -3.83 7.48
C LEU A 126 0.42 -3.16 6.26
N PHE A 127 -0.31 -3.93 5.44
CA PHE A 127 -1.09 -3.39 4.33
C PHE A 127 -2.13 -2.38 4.81
N PHE A 128 -2.95 -2.72 5.80
CA PHE A 128 -3.96 -1.80 6.32
C PHE A 128 -3.36 -0.58 7.01
N ILE A 129 -2.25 -0.74 7.73
CA ILE A 129 -1.51 0.39 8.30
C ILE A 129 -1.05 1.32 7.18
N SER A 130 -0.46 0.80 6.10
CA SER A 130 0.02 1.60 4.98
C SER A 130 -1.10 2.33 4.26
N VAL A 131 -2.25 1.66 4.05
CA VAL A 131 -3.47 2.28 3.50
C VAL A 131 -3.98 3.36 4.46
N GLY A 132 -4.02 3.11 5.77
CA GLY A 132 -4.43 4.08 6.78
C GLY A 132 -3.57 5.35 6.75
N PHE A 133 -2.25 5.20 6.59
CA PHE A 133 -1.34 6.33 6.38
C PHE A 133 -1.64 7.07 5.06
N ALA A 134 -1.88 6.34 3.97
CA ALA A 134 -2.14 6.94 2.66
C ALA A 134 -3.45 7.74 2.61
N LEU A 135 -4.48 7.27 3.29
CA LEU A 135 -5.76 7.96 3.43
C LEU A 135 -5.64 9.31 4.17
N GLY A 136 -4.57 9.51 4.91
CA GLY A 136 -4.20 10.80 5.50
C GLY A 136 -5.36 11.46 6.27
N SER A 137 -5.61 12.73 5.98
CA SER A 137 -6.64 13.55 6.65
C SER A 137 -8.07 12.99 6.53
N ASN A 138 -8.31 12.02 5.64
CA ASN A 138 -9.59 11.32 5.53
C ASN A 138 -9.80 10.27 6.64
N THR A 139 -8.85 10.12 7.56
CA THR A 139 -8.93 9.17 8.68
C THR A 139 -8.62 9.82 10.02
N LEU A 140 -9.28 9.37 11.07
CA LEU A 140 -8.96 9.76 12.45
C LEU A 140 -7.54 9.31 12.86
N PHE A 141 -7.02 8.27 12.22
CA PHE A 141 -5.67 7.75 12.43
C PHE A 141 -4.60 8.80 12.13
N HIS A 142 -4.74 9.54 11.05
CA HIS A 142 -3.81 10.62 10.68
C HIS A 142 -3.83 11.76 11.72
N HIS A 143 -5.01 12.11 12.22
CA HIS A 143 -5.15 13.13 13.25
C HIS A 143 -4.42 12.73 14.53
N PHE A 144 -4.63 11.48 14.97
CA PHE A 144 -3.93 10.93 16.14
C PHE A 144 -2.42 10.95 15.96
N LEU A 145 -1.92 10.55 14.80
CA LEU A 145 -0.47 10.55 14.53
C LEU A 145 0.10 11.97 14.46
N PHE A 146 -0.66 12.90 13.91
CA PHE A 146 -0.24 14.30 13.81
C PHE A 146 -0.06 14.94 15.19
N ASP A 147 -0.95 14.63 16.14
CA ASP A 147 -0.93 15.21 17.47
C ASP A 147 0.06 14.55 18.42
N TYR A 148 0.25 13.23 18.31
CA TYR A 148 1.01 12.46 19.30
C TYR A 148 2.35 11.94 18.80
N LEU A 149 2.55 11.80 17.48
CA LEU A 149 3.82 11.27 16.96
C LEU A 149 4.82 12.39 16.66
N PRO A 150 5.97 12.43 17.35
CA PRO A 150 6.98 13.47 17.12
C PRO A 150 7.47 13.43 15.67
N PHE A 151 7.71 14.58 15.09
CA PHE A 151 8.14 14.79 13.71
C PHE A 151 7.09 14.44 12.63
N PHE A 152 5.94 13.89 12.98
CA PHE A 152 4.90 13.57 12.01
C PHE A 152 4.35 14.84 11.33
N ASN A 153 4.30 15.95 12.05
CA ASN A 153 3.94 17.27 11.54
C ASN A 153 4.92 17.85 10.50
N LYS A 154 6.05 17.20 10.24
CA LYS A 154 6.99 17.56 9.15
C LYS A 154 6.77 16.75 7.88
N LEU A 155 5.96 15.69 7.96
CA LEU A 155 5.62 14.86 6.82
C LEU A 155 4.46 15.50 6.03
N ARG A 156 4.59 15.43 4.71
CA ARG A 156 3.59 15.93 3.75
C ARG A 156 3.31 14.87 2.70
N TYR A 157 2.13 14.91 2.14
CA TYR A 157 1.71 14.00 1.08
C TYR A 157 1.50 12.56 1.56
N PRO A 158 0.47 12.34 2.40
CA PRO A 158 0.15 11.01 2.96
C PRO A 158 -0.02 9.92 1.90
N VAL A 159 -0.56 10.27 0.75
CA VAL A 159 -0.77 9.34 -0.38
C VAL A 159 0.49 8.55 -0.77
N LYS A 160 1.69 9.07 -0.51
CA LYS A 160 2.95 8.35 -0.79
C LYS A 160 3.08 7.02 -0.05
N PHE A 161 2.40 6.87 1.08
CA PHE A 161 2.41 5.60 1.83
C PHE A 161 1.70 4.47 1.11
N ILE A 162 0.89 4.74 0.07
CA ILE A 162 0.27 3.71 -0.75
C ILE A 162 1.31 2.82 -1.45
N PHE A 163 2.51 3.37 -1.72
CA PHE A 163 3.62 2.60 -2.27
C PHE A 163 3.98 1.38 -1.41
N LEU A 164 3.96 1.52 -0.08
CA LEU A 164 4.20 0.41 0.83
C LEU A 164 3.08 -0.64 0.74
N ALA A 165 1.83 -0.20 0.60
CA ALA A 165 0.70 -1.11 0.42
C ALA A 165 0.84 -1.92 -0.88
N ILE A 166 1.24 -1.28 -1.99
CA ILE A 166 1.52 -1.94 -3.26
C ILE A 166 2.66 -2.95 -3.14
N LEU A 167 3.76 -2.56 -2.47
CA LEU A 167 4.89 -3.46 -2.23
C LEU A 167 4.47 -4.70 -1.42
N ILE A 168 3.71 -4.51 -0.34
CA ILE A 168 3.22 -5.59 0.51
C ILE A 168 2.29 -6.51 -0.29
N LEU A 169 1.41 -5.94 -1.09
CA LEU A 169 0.49 -6.71 -1.92
C LEU A 169 1.23 -7.51 -3.00
N SER A 170 2.29 -6.94 -3.61
CA SER A 170 3.16 -7.63 -4.56
C SER A 170 3.88 -8.81 -3.93
N LEU A 171 4.40 -8.64 -2.72
CA LEU A 171 5.02 -9.72 -1.94
C LEU A 171 4.00 -10.81 -1.60
N ALA A 172 2.81 -10.40 -1.15
CA ALA A 172 1.73 -11.34 -0.85
C ALA A 172 1.31 -12.13 -2.10
N ALA A 173 1.27 -11.50 -3.28
CA ALA A 173 0.97 -12.17 -4.54
C ALA A 173 2.04 -13.20 -4.91
N GLY A 174 3.32 -12.87 -4.78
CA GLY A 174 4.42 -13.82 -5.02
C GLY A 174 4.36 -15.03 -4.10
N LEU A 175 4.17 -14.81 -2.79
CA LEU A 175 4.01 -15.87 -1.82
C LEU A 175 2.72 -16.67 -2.07
N GLY A 176 1.67 -16.02 -2.51
CA GLY A 176 0.40 -16.65 -2.90
C GLY A 176 0.55 -17.58 -4.08
N TYR A 177 1.38 -17.22 -5.06
CA TYR A 177 1.71 -18.09 -6.17
C TYR A 177 2.40 -19.40 -5.72
N ASP A 178 3.34 -19.29 -4.77
CA ASP A 178 4.01 -20.48 -4.22
C ASP A 178 3.02 -21.41 -3.51
N TYR A 179 2.08 -20.84 -2.73
CA TYR A 179 1.02 -21.62 -2.10
C TYR A 179 0.07 -22.22 -3.13
N PHE A 180 -0.29 -21.47 -4.16
CA PHE A 180 -1.14 -21.94 -5.24
C PHE A 180 -0.52 -23.13 -5.95
N LYS A 181 0.77 -23.04 -6.30
CA LYS A 181 1.53 -24.13 -6.94
C LYS A 181 1.56 -25.39 -6.06
N LYS A 182 1.88 -25.24 -4.76
CA LYS A 182 1.86 -26.37 -3.81
C LYS A 182 0.49 -27.04 -3.72
N GLN A 183 -0.59 -26.27 -3.80
CA GLN A 183 -1.94 -26.84 -3.77
C GLN A 183 -2.29 -27.57 -5.05
N LEU A 184 -1.78 -27.16 -6.21
CA LEU A 184 -1.97 -27.88 -7.46
C LEU A 184 -1.23 -29.24 -7.46
N GLU A 185 -0.03 -29.28 -6.86
CA GLU A 185 0.78 -30.50 -6.74
C GLU A 185 0.28 -31.43 -5.64
N GLY A 186 -0.50 -30.91 -4.68
CA GLY A 186 -1.05 -31.67 -3.56
C GLY A 186 -2.34 -32.42 -3.92
N ASN A 187 -2.53 -33.61 -3.33
CA ASN A 187 -3.68 -34.47 -3.59
C ASN A 187 -4.81 -34.33 -2.53
N ASP A 188 -4.82 -33.21 -1.78
CA ASP A 188 -5.82 -32.93 -0.75
C ASP A 188 -7.11 -32.35 -1.37
N SER A 189 -8.13 -33.20 -1.46
CA SER A 189 -9.42 -32.86 -2.07
C SER A 189 -10.14 -31.68 -1.37
N GLN A 190 -9.93 -31.51 -0.06
CA GLN A 190 -10.57 -30.41 0.70
C GLN A 190 -9.91 -29.07 0.38
N ASN A 191 -8.58 -29.03 0.25
CA ASN A 191 -7.85 -27.84 -0.11
C ASN A 191 -8.08 -27.47 -1.59
N GLN A 192 -8.22 -28.47 -2.48
CA GLN A 192 -8.60 -28.23 -3.86
C GLN A 192 -9.99 -27.58 -4.00
N LYS A 193 -10.99 -28.02 -3.21
CA LYS A 193 -12.32 -27.38 -3.20
C LYS A 193 -12.25 -25.92 -2.76
N LYS A 194 -11.48 -25.63 -1.69
CA LYS A 194 -11.28 -24.25 -1.21
C LYS A 194 -10.56 -23.39 -2.26
N MET A 195 -9.57 -23.94 -2.92
CA MET A 195 -8.84 -23.30 -4.01
C MET A 195 -9.78 -22.94 -5.15
N ASN A 196 -10.55 -23.89 -5.66
CA ASN A 196 -11.51 -23.65 -6.73
C ASN A 196 -12.53 -22.59 -6.35
N SER A 197 -13.02 -22.60 -5.10
CA SER A 197 -13.92 -21.55 -4.61
C SER A 197 -13.30 -20.15 -4.69
N ILE A 198 -12.03 -19.98 -4.27
CA ILE A 198 -11.33 -18.69 -4.34
C ILE A 198 -11.14 -18.26 -5.79
N LEU A 199 -10.73 -19.19 -6.67
CA LEU A 199 -10.57 -18.91 -8.11
C LEU A 199 -11.89 -18.49 -8.75
N THR A 200 -12.98 -19.22 -8.46
CA THR A 200 -14.31 -18.90 -8.98
C THR A 200 -14.79 -17.54 -8.48
N LEU A 201 -14.66 -17.26 -7.19
CA LEU A 201 -15.02 -15.96 -6.63
C LEU A 201 -14.15 -14.83 -7.22
N GLY A 202 -12.84 -15.05 -7.35
CA GLY A 202 -11.93 -14.09 -7.97
C GLY A 202 -12.28 -13.83 -9.44
N PHE A 203 -12.63 -14.86 -10.19
CA PHE A 203 -13.04 -14.74 -11.58
C PHE A 203 -14.39 -14.00 -11.72
N LEU A 204 -15.38 -14.33 -10.88
CA LEU A 204 -16.65 -13.61 -10.83
C LEU A 204 -16.46 -12.15 -10.45
N PHE A 205 -15.57 -11.88 -9.50
CA PHE A 205 -15.20 -10.53 -9.10
C PHE A 205 -14.57 -9.76 -10.28
N MET A 206 -13.64 -10.38 -11.03
CA MET A 206 -13.04 -9.75 -12.22
C MET A 206 -14.09 -9.45 -13.29
N ILE A 207 -15.03 -10.37 -13.53
CA ILE A 207 -16.12 -10.13 -14.49
C ILE A 207 -17.00 -8.98 -14.02
N ALA A 208 -17.42 -8.99 -12.75
CA ALA A 208 -18.25 -7.93 -12.19
C ALA A 208 -17.59 -6.55 -12.31
N PHE A 209 -16.30 -6.46 -11.98
CA PHE A 209 -15.53 -5.23 -12.11
C PHE A 209 -15.31 -4.83 -13.58
N GLY A 210 -15.04 -5.77 -14.47
CA GLY A 210 -14.94 -5.50 -15.90
C GLY A 210 -16.26 -4.94 -16.47
N VAL A 211 -17.37 -5.50 -16.06
CA VAL A 211 -18.70 -4.98 -16.43
C VAL A 211 -18.92 -3.58 -15.84
N LEU A 212 -18.62 -3.37 -14.55
CA LEU A 212 -18.76 -2.05 -13.94
C LEU A 212 -17.87 -1.01 -14.61
N SER A 213 -16.66 -1.37 -15.05
CA SER A 213 -15.78 -0.48 -15.80
C SER A 213 -16.40 -0.03 -17.14
N LEU A 214 -17.11 -0.92 -17.84
CA LEU A 214 -17.83 -0.56 -19.08
C LEU A 214 -18.98 0.43 -18.84
N PHE A 215 -19.55 0.42 -17.64
CA PHE A 215 -20.65 1.31 -17.26
C PHE A 215 -20.19 2.51 -16.40
N ASN A 216 -18.88 2.75 -16.31
CA ASN A 216 -18.35 3.81 -15.47
C ASN A 216 -18.90 5.20 -15.83
N ASP A 217 -18.84 5.60 -17.10
CA ASP A 217 -19.28 6.93 -17.54
C ASP A 217 -20.78 7.17 -17.29
N PRO A 218 -21.70 6.22 -17.60
CA PRO A 218 -23.09 6.32 -17.22
C PRO A 218 -23.32 6.42 -15.71
N ILE A 219 -22.61 5.62 -14.91
CA ILE A 219 -22.74 5.65 -13.44
C ILE A 219 -22.28 6.99 -12.89
N VAL A 220 -21.12 7.46 -13.31
CA VAL A 220 -20.58 8.76 -12.87
C VAL A 220 -21.51 9.91 -13.26
N THR A 221 -22.03 9.89 -14.49
CA THR A 221 -22.99 10.90 -14.98
C THR A 221 -24.29 10.87 -14.17
N TYR A 222 -24.81 9.69 -13.87
CA TYR A 222 -25.98 9.53 -13.02
C TYR A 222 -25.78 10.07 -11.61
N LEU A 223 -24.63 9.75 -10.98
CA LEU A 223 -24.30 10.21 -9.65
C LEU A 223 -24.13 11.73 -9.60
N LYS A 224 -23.46 12.33 -10.59
CA LYS A 224 -23.36 13.79 -10.72
C LYS A 224 -24.74 14.44 -10.85
N GLY A 225 -25.64 13.85 -11.63
CA GLY A 225 -27.02 14.32 -11.77
C GLY A 225 -27.84 14.26 -10.47
N LYS A 226 -27.41 13.45 -9.50
CA LYS A 226 -27.98 13.35 -8.15
C LYS A 226 -27.33 14.30 -7.13
N GLY A 227 -26.46 15.22 -7.56
CA GLY A 227 -25.73 16.14 -6.68
C GLY A 227 -24.55 15.50 -5.95
N TRP A 228 -24.11 14.34 -6.40
CA TRP A 228 -22.89 13.72 -5.91
C TRP A 228 -21.70 14.32 -6.67
N ASP A 229 -21.20 15.42 -6.16
CA ASP A 229 -19.95 15.99 -6.65
C ASP A 229 -18.78 15.25 -6.03
N TYR A 230 -17.78 14.94 -6.85
CA TYR A 230 -16.51 14.48 -6.33
C TYR A 230 -16.00 15.54 -5.35
N PRO A 231 -15.51 15.13 -4.16
CA PRO A 231 -14.96 16.09 -3.24
C PRO A 231 -13.89 16.89 -3.97
N GLU A 232 -14.18 18.17 -4.23
CA GLU A 232 -13.17 19.08 -4.73
C GLU A 232 -12.03 19.06 -3.72
N TYR A 233 -10.85 18.66 -4.16
CA TYR A 233 -9.64 18.91 -3.39
C TYR A 233 -9.47 20.42 -3.33
N ASN A 234 -10.04 21.04 -2.33
CA ASN A 234 -9.85 22.45 -2.05
C ASN A 234 -8.40 22.70 -1.67
N HIS A 235 -7.59 23.00 -2.68
CA HIS A 235 -6.24 23.49 -2.54
C HIS A 235 -6.26 25.00 -2.26
N THR A 236 -6.80 25.39 -1.12
CA THR A 236 -6.62 26.76 -0.61
C THR A 236 -5.70 26.76 0.59
#